data_e27cc69240e843c1d2d8905327fecefd
#
_entry.id   e27cc69240e843c1d2d8905327fecefd
#
_cell.length_a   1.000
_cell.length_b   1.000
_cell.length_c   1.000
_cell.angle_alpha   90.00
_cell.angle_beta   90.00
_cell.angle_gamma   90.00
#
_symmetry.space_group_name_H-M   'P 1'
#
loop_
_entity.id
_entity.type
_entity.pdbx_description
1 polymer ?
#
loop_
_entity_poly.entity_id
_entity_poly.type
_entity_poly.pdbx_seq_one_letter_code
_entity_poly.pdbx_strand_id
1 'polypeptide(L)'
;VSTAVSTAVSPKTSVAPAAASLSVKDRLGLALIKGDGSHLKTDLDEAMRVFGSALKVIEGPLMEGMKEVGKLFGEGKMFLPQVVKTARTMKQAVEILTKDYGLTSDSEGNSSSGKIILATVKGDVHDIGKNIVGVVLTCNGFNVIDLGVMVPPEQIIEKAKSENADIVCLSGLITPSLTEMQTVSKMMPEAGLSLPIIVGGATTSELHTALKIAPLYPNGVVIHANDAAQNPVIISRLLSPETRDGFIREIKESQEKLRG
;
A
#
# COMPACT_ATOMS: atom_id res chain seq x y z
N VAL A 1 -27.47 -40.80 56.79
CA VAL A 1 -26.04 -40.55 56.94
C VAL A 1 -25.37 -41.03 55.68
N SER A 2 -25.10 -40.16 54.75
CA SER A 2 -24.22 -40.46 53.62
C SER A 2 -23.63 -39.15 53.16
N THR A 3 -22.36 -39.00 53.45
CA THR A 3 -21.50 -37.87 53.05
C THR A 3 -21.00 -38.09 51.61
N ALA A 4 -21.42 -37.22 50.69
CA ALA A 4 -20.87 -37.17 49.34
C ALA A 4 -19.74 -36.14 49.31
N VAL A 5 -18.52 -36.59 49.04
CA VAL A 5 -17.33 -35.77 48.83
C VAL A 5 -17.36 -35.33 47.37
N SER A 6 -17.50 -34.03 47.16
CA SER A 6 -17.38 -33.39 45.85
C SER A 6 -15.91 -33.08 45.59
N THR A 7 -15.29 -33.78 44.65
CA THR A 7 -13.97 -33.45 44.10
C THR A 7 -14.13 -32.49 42.96
N ALA A 8 -13.81 -31.21 43.19
CA ALA A 8 -13.69 -30.20 42.16
C ALA A 8 -12.42 -30.45 41.32
N VAL A 9 -12.61 -30.80 40.06
CA VAL A 9 -11.53 -30.86 39.08
C VAL A 9 -11.42 -29.48 38.42
N SER A 10 -10.34 -28.77 38.72
CA SER A 10 -9.96 -27.53 38.03
C SER A 10 -9.48 -27.87 36.61
N PRO A 11 -9.94 -27.18 35.55
CA PRO A 11 -9.38 -27.36 34.25
C PRO A 11 -8.00 -26.65 34.20
N LYS A 12 -6.95 -27.44 34.08
CA LYS A 12 -5.63 -26.94 33.68
C LYS A 12 -5.70 -26.45 32.23
N THR A 13 -5.76 -25.15 32.04
CA THR A 13 -5.51 -24.51 30.75
C THR A 13 -4.04 -24.66 30.42
N SER A 14 -3.71 -25.65 29.63
CA SER A 14 -2.41 -25.77 28.99
C SER A 14 -2.37 -24.78 27.82
N VAL A 15 -1.82 -23.59 28.04
CA VAL A 15 -1.43 -22.69 26.95
C VAL A 15 -0.19 -23.28 26.30
N ALA A 16 -0.32 -23.60 25.02
CA ALA A 16 0.63 -24.32 24.20
C ALA A 16 1.96 -23.57 24.02
N PRO A 17 3.10 -24.28 24.02
CA PRO A 17 4.40 -23.73 23.67
C PRO A 17 4.62 -23.80 22.14
N ALA A 18 3.88 -23.02 21.37
CA ALA A 18 4.04 -23.02 19.91
C ALA A 18 4.86 -21.84 19.37
N ALA A 19 5.10 -20.80 20.16
CA ALA A 19 5.82 -19.61 19.71
C ALA A 19 7.36 -19.70 19.90
N ALA A 20 7.85 -20.54 20.78
CA ALA A 20 9.28 -20.61 21.11
C ALA A 20 10.14 -21.40 20.08
N SER A 21 9.53 -22.06 19.09
CA SER A 21 10.22 -22.83 18.04
C SER A 21 10.32 -22.11 16.68
N LEU A 22 9.67 -20.95 16.54
CA LEU A 22 9.68 -20.21 15.29
C LEU A 22 10.93 -19.33 15.16
N SER A 23 11.45 -19.20 13.93
CA SER A 23 12.53 -18.24 13.69
C SER A 23 12.05 -16.80 13.96
N VAL A 24 12.98 -15.89 14.29
CA VAL A 24 12.65 -14.48 14.48
C VAL A 24 11.99 -13.88 13.24
N LYS A 25 12.37 -14.32 12.06
CA LYS A 25 11.76 -13.96 10.78
C LYS A 25 10.27 -14.34 10.76
N ASP A 26 9.95 -15.58 11.12
CA ASP A 26 8.58 -16.07 11.15
C ASP A 26 7.73 -15.38 12.21
N ARG A 27 8.33 -15.09 13.39
CA ARG A 27 7.63 -14.36 14.45
C ARG A 27 7.26 -12.94 14.03
N LEU A 28 8.19 -12.21 13.40
CA LEU A 28 7.92 -10.88 12.86
C LEU A 28 6.85 -10.91 11.76
N GLY A 29 6.92 -11.89 10.85
CA GLY A 29 5.88 -12.09 9.84
C GLY A 29 4.51 -12.35 10.45
N LEU A 30 4.42 -13.22 11.47
CA LEU A 30 3.17 -13.50 12.18
C LEU A 30 2.66 -12.31 12.98
N ALA A 31 3.54 -11.51 13.59
CA ALA A 31 3.17 -10.26 14.28
C ALA A 31 2.46 -9.31 13.32
N LEU A 32 2.95 -9.16 12.09
CA LEU A 32 2.31 -8.37 11.05
C LEU A 32 0.98 -8.98 10.60
N ILE A 33 0.94 -10.27 10.26
CA ILE A 33 -0.30 -10.94 9.80
C ILE A 33 -1.41 -10.86 10.85
N LYS A 34 -1.06 -10.99 12.14
CA LYS A 34 -2.03 -10.88 13.25
C LYS A 34 -2.31 -9.44 13.68
N GLY A 35 -1.48 -8.51 13.27
CA GLY A 35 -1.51 -7.13 13.76
C GLY A 35 -1.23 -7.04 15.26
N ASP A 36 -0.34 -7.90 15.77
CA ASP A 36 0.01 -8.01 17.20
C ASP A 36 1.44 -7.52 17.43
N GLY A 37 1.57 -6.35 18.07
CA GLY A 37 2.84 -5.75 18.42
C GLY A 37 3.37 -6.09 19.83
N SER A 38 2.74 -6.99 20.57
CA SER A 38 3.05 -7.24 21.99
C SER A 38 4.49 -7.70 22.25
N HIS A 39 5.08 -8.45 21.32
CA HIS A 39 6.47 -8.93 21.39
C HIS A 39 7.42 -8.24 20.40
N LEU A 40 6.93 -7.23 19.70
CA LEU A 40 7.62 -6.62 18.56
C LEU A 40 9.02 -6.11 18.92
N LYS A 41 9.16 -5.44 20.07
CA LYS A 41 10.47 -4.91 20.53
C LYS A 41 11.49 -6.03 20.71
N THR A 42 11.12 -7.10 21.43
CA THR A 42 12.01 -8.25 21.68
C THR A 42 12.41 -8.95 20.39
N ASP A 43 11.45 -9.15 19.49
CA ASP A 43 11.70 -9.81 18.21
C ASP A 43 12.55 -8.94 17.28
N LEU A 44 12.39 -7.62 17.31
CA LEU A 44 13.23 -6.69 16.56
C LEU A 44 14.66 -6.64 17.12
N ASP A 45 14.84 -6.67 18.44
CA ASP A 45 16.16 -6.73 19.06
C ASP A 45 16.91 -8.02 18.70
N GLU A 46 16.20 -9.15 18.62
CA GLU A 46 16.76 -10.40 18.13
C GLU A 46 17.06 -10.34 16.62
N ALA A 47 16.13 -9.81 15.83
CA ALA A 47 16.32 -9.64 14.40
C ALA A 47 17.53 -8.76 14.07
N MET A 48 17.78 -7.71 14.83
CA MET A 48 18.95 -6.87 14.66
C MET A 48 20.26 -7.64 14.86
N ARG A 49 20.28 -8.58 15.81
CA ARG A 49 21.47 -9.45 16.01
C ARG A 49 21.67 -10.44 14.86
N VAL A 50 20.58 -10.95 14.30
CA VAL A 50 20.60 -11.95 13.20
C VAL A 50 20.91 -11.29 11.85
N PHE A 51 20.26 -10.18 11.53
CA PHE A 51 20.36 -9.53 10.21
C PHE A 51 21.41 -8.42 10.16
N GLY A 52 21.88 -7.92 11.30
CA GLY A 52 23.00 -6.99 11.43
C GLY A 52 22.68 -5.53 11.08
N SER A 53 21.52 -5.22 10.53
CA SER A 53 21.10 -3.84 10.29
C SER A 53 19.58 -3.70 10.24
N ALA A 54 19.09 -2.52 10.66
CA ALA A 54 17.67 -2.20 10.66
C ALA A 54 17.07 -2.22 9.24
N LEU A 55 17.84 -1.79 8.25
CA LEU A 55 17.42 -1.85 6.84
C LEU A 55 17.15 -3.30 6.40
N LYS A 56 18.06 -4.23 6.70
CA LYS A 56 17.86 -5.66 6.38
C LYS A 56 16.69 -6.29 7.12
N VAL A 57 16.37 -5.83 8.32
CA VAL A 57 15.18 -6.28 9.07
C VAL A 57 13.90 -5.78 8.38
N ILE A 58 13.91 -4.54 7.88
CA ILE A 58 12.78 -3.98 7.15
C ILE A 58 12.61 -4.69 5.80
N GLU A 59 13.64 -4.70 4.97
CA GLU A 59 13.61 -5.27 3.61
C GLU A 59 13.41 -6.80 3.58
N GLY A 60 13.85 -7.49 4.63
CA GLY A 60 13.68 -8.93 4.79
C GLY A 60 12.35 -9.28 5.50
N PRO A 61 12.42 -9.63 6.79
CA PRO A 61 11.27 -10.23 7.50
C PRO A 61 10.02 -9.36 7.53
N LEU A 62 10.15 -8.03 7.67
CA LEU A 62 8.99 -7.16 7.74
C LEU A 62 8.31 -7.01 6.36
N MET A 63 9.07 -6.78 5.30
CA MET A 63 8.50 -6.68 3.94
C MET A 63 7.96 -8.01 3.44
N GLU A 64 8.55 -9.14 3.80
CA GLU A 64 8.00 -10.45 3.47
C GLU A 64 6.66 -10.69 4.19
N GLY A 65 6.56 -10.33 5.47
CA GLY A 65 5.30 -10.36 6.21
C GLY A 65 4.22 -9.50 5.55
N MET A 66 4.58 -8.29 5.09
CA MET A 66 3.66 -7.40 4.37
C MET A 66 3.21 -7.96 3.02
N LYS A 67 4.10 -8.63 2.28
CA LYS A 67 3.72 -9.33 1.02
C LYS A 67 2.66 -10.40 1.27
N GLU A 68 2.82 -11.19 2.35
CA GLU A 68 1.84 -12.21 2.71
C GLU A 68 0.49 -11.57 3.13
N VAL A 69 0.52 -10.46 3.87
CA VAL A 69 -0.69 -9.67 4.20
C VAL A 69 -1.40 -9.19 2.93
N GLY A 70 -0.66 -8.64 1.98
CA GLY A 70 -1.19 -8.20 0.69
C GLY A 70 -1.84 -9.35 -0.10
N LYS A 71 -1.20 -10.52 -0.11
CA LYS A 71 -1.73 -11.73 -0.74
C LYS A 71 -3.01 -12.21 -0.06
N LEU A 72 -3.02 -12.33 1.29
CA LEU A 72 -4.19 -12.74 2.06
C LEU A 72 -5.38 -11.78 1.88
N PHE A 73 -5.10 -10.49 1.79
CA PHE A 73 -6.12 -9.47 1.50
C PHE A 73 -6.66 -9.62 0.07
N GLY A 74 -5.79 -9.78 -0.93
CA GLY A 74 -6.18 -9.99 -2.33
C GLY A 74 -6.96 -11.28 -2.56
N GLU A 75 -6.70 -12.33 -1.77
CA GLU A 75 -7.44 -13.61 -1.79
C GLU A 75 -8.74 -13.56 -0.97
N GLY A 76 -9.10 -12.42 -0.35
CA GLY A 76 -10.28 -12.27 0.49
C GLY A 76 -10.21 -13.03 1.83
N LYS A 77 -9.00 -13.49 2.22
CA LYS A 77 -8.75 -14.21 3.48
C LYS A 77 -8.44 -13.27 4.65
N MET A 78 -8.17 -12.01 4.37
CA MET A 78 -7.94 -10.96 5.34
C MET A 78 -8.83 -9.77 5.02
N PHE A 79 -9.39 -9.13 6.06
CA PHE A 79 -10.30 -8.01 5.91
C PHE A 79 -9.63 -6.69 6.30
N LEU A 80 -10.18 -5.57 5.83
CA LEU A 80 -9.64 -4.23 6.04
C LEU A 80 -9.25 -3.92 7.49
N PRO A 81 -10.07 -4.24 8.54
CA PRO A 81 -9.67 -3.98 9.92
C PRO A 81 -8.38 -4.69 10.34
N GLN A 82 -8.11 -5.86 9.77
CA GLN A 82 -6.89 -6.62 10.01
C GLN A 82 -5.69 -5.96 9.31
N VAL A 83 -5.86 -5.50 8.06
CA VAL A 83 -4.82 -4.74 7.33
C VAL A 83 -4.45 -3.45 8.07
N VAL A 84 -5.44 -2.73 8.63
CA VAL A 84 -5.18 -1.53 9.45
C VAL A 84 -4.37 -1.87 10.70
N LYS A 85 -4.66 -2.99 11.37
CA LYS A 85 -3.85 -3.45 12.52
C LYS A 85 -2.42 -3.77 12.09
N THR A 86 -2.25 -4.49 11.00
CA THR A 86 -0.94 -4.79 10.40
C THR A 86 -0.15 -3.52 10.11
N ALA A 87 -0.79 -2.52 9.49
CA ALA A 87 -0.16 -1.23 9.20
C ALA A 87 0.38 -0.54 10.46
N ARG A 88 -0.40 -0.55 11.55
CA ARG A 88 0.05 -0.01 12.85
C ARG A 88 1.25 -0.78 13.39
N THR A 89 1.22 -2.10 13.31
CA THR A 89 2.33 -2.95 13.76
C THR A 89 3.59 -2.70 12.94
N MET A 90 3.46 -2.58 11.62
CA MET A 90 4.59 -2.21 10.74
C MET A 90 5.16 -0.84 11.08
N LYS A 91 4.29 0.17 11.27
CA LYS A 91 4.71 1.51 11.69
C LYS A 91 5.46 1.47 13.02
N GLN A 92 4.94 0.75 14.01
CA GLN A 92 5.63 0.58 15.29
C GLN A 92 7.00 -0.09 15.13
N ALA A 93 7.10 -1.12 14.27
CA ALA A 93 8.38 -1.78 14.01
C ALA A 93 9.42 -0.80 13.44
N VAL A 94 9.03 -0.01 12.43
CA VAL A 94 9.90 1.00 11.82
C VAL A 94 10.28 2.09 12.82
N GLU A 95 9.33 2.58 13.64
CA GLU A 95 9.59 3.58 14.68
C GLU A 95 10.60 3.07 15.72
N ILE A 96 10.47 1.81 16.17
CA ILE A 96 11.43 1.18 17.11
C ILE A 96 12.81 1.08 16.46
N LEU A 97 12.88 0.58 15.22
CA LEU A 97 14.15 0.45 14.50
C LEU A 97 14.83 1.81 14.26
N THR A 98 14.04 2.83 13.92
CA THR A 98 14.56 4.19 13.72
C THR A 98 15.09 4.79 15.02
N LYS A 99 14.33 4.68 16.10
CA LYS A 99 14.65 5.28 17.39
C LYS A 99 15.84 4.60 18.08
N ASP A 100 15.82 3.26 18.10
CA ASP A 100 16.75 2.50 18.93
C ASP A 100 18.02 2.09 18.19
N TYR A 101 18.00 2.07 16.85
CA TYR A 101 19.10 1.61 16.01
C TYR A 101 19.55 2.62 14.95
N GLY A 102 19.05 3.87 15.07
CA GLY A 102 19.59 5.00 14.33
C GLY A 102 19.46 4.84 12.80
N LEU A 103 18.29 4.41 12.31
CA LEU A 103 17.96 4.61 10.91
C LEU A 103 17.90 6.13 10.68
N THR A 104 19.05 6.73 10.48
CA THR A 104 19.11 8.10 10.00
C THR A 104 18.62 8.09 8.56
N SER A 105 17.78 9.04 8.23
CA SER A 105 17.34 9.31 6.86
C SER A 105 18.49 9.67 5.89
N ASP A 106 19.74 9.55 6.34
CA ASP A 106 20.96 9.91 5.62
C ASP A 106 21.63 8.73 4.92
N SER A 107 21.05 7.53 4.95
CA SER A 107 21.46 6.52 3.99
C SER A 107 20.87 6.89 2.61
N GLU A 108 21.53 7.78 1.91
CA GLU A 108 21.51 7.93 0.45
C GLU A 108 21.92 6.60 -0.20
N GLY A 109 21.10 5.60 -0.09
CA GLY A 109 21.35 4.26 -0.55
C GLY A 109 20.07 3.45 -0.66
N ASN A 110 19.23 3.84 -1.61
CA ASN A 110 18.33 2.96 -2.34
C ASN A 110 17.32 2.14 -1.54
N SER A 111 16.25 2.76 -1.12
CA SER A 111 14.90 2.36 -1.50
C SER A 111 14.00 3.57 -1.28
N SER A 112 14.03 4.51 -2.20
CA SER A 112 12.93 5.44 -2.33
C SER A 112 11.74 4.61 -2.80
N SER A 113 11.03 4.05 -1.86
CA SER A 113 9.66 3.64 -2.10
C SER A 113 8.98 4.85 -2.71
N GLY A 114 8.66 4.81 -4.01
CA GLY A 114 8.25 5.96 -4.80
C GLY A 114 7.26 6.87 -4.09
N LYS A 115 7.31 8.14 -4.39
CA LYS A 115 6.38 9.16 -3.87
C LYS A 115 5.08 9.15 -4.67
N ILE A 116 3.97 8.99 -3.97
CA ILE A 116 2.64 8.82 -4.56
C ILE A 116 1.74 9.93 -4.10
N ILE A 117 1.26 10.75 -5.01
CA ILE A 117 0.15 11.66 -4.75
C ILE A 117 -1.15 10.86 -4.78
N LEU A 118 -1.96 11.01 -3.74
CA LEU A 118 -3.26 10.36 -3.63
C LEU A 118 -4.34 11.41 -3.38
N ALA A 119 -5.38 11.44 -4.21
CA ALA A 119 -6.45 12.44 -4.09
C ALA A 119 -7.81 11.89 -4.51
N THR A 120 -8.87 12.28 -3.81
CA THR A 120 -10.23 12.24 -4.36
C THR A 120 -10.45 13.52 -5.15
N VAL A 121 -10.84 13.39 -6.41
CA VAL A 121 -10.94 14.51 -7.35
C VAL A 121 -11.99 15.53 -6.96
N LYS A 122 -11.92 16.73 -7.55
CA LYS A 122 -12.83 17.85 -7.31
C LYS A 122 -14.30 17.42 -7.41
N GLY A 123 -15.11 17.94 -6.51
CA GLY A 123 -16.55 17.67 -6.44
C GLY A 123 -16.93 16.33 -5.82
N ASP A 124 -15.97 15.51 -5.43
CA ASP A 124 -16.20 14.21 -4.80
C ASP A 124 -15.66 14.20 -3.36
N VAL A 125 -16.50 13.76 -2.42
CA VAL A 125 -16.19 13.72 -0.97
C VAL A 125 -15.94 12.29 -0.46
N HIS A 126 -16.04 11.28 -1.34
CA HIS A 126 -15.92 9.89 -0.93
C HIS A 126 -14.45 9.52 -0.77
N ASP A 127 -14.05 9.27 0.46
CA ASP A 127 -12.66 9.03 0.84
C ASP A 127 -12.37 7.60 1.33
N ILE A 128 -13.39 6.80 1.63
CA ILE A 128 -13.20 5.44 2.19
C ILE A 128 -12.28 4.60 1.29
N GLY A 129 -12.58 4.51 -0.01
CA GLY A 129 -11.77 3.77 -0.98
C GLY A 129 -10.36 4.32 -1.10
N LYS A 130 -10.22 5.64 -1.17
CA LYS A 130 -8.94 6.34 -1.20
C LYS A 130 -8.10 6.05 0.05
N ASN A 131 -8.70 6.13 1.21
CA ASN A 131 -8.02 5.88 2.48
C ASN A 131 -7.54 4.43 2.59
N ILE A 132 -8.32 3.48 2.07
CA ILE A 132 -7.92 2.06 1.96
C ILE A 132 -6.67 1.94 1.08
N VAL A 133 -6.67 2.55 -0.10
CA VAL A 133 -5.52 2.56 -1.02
C VAL A 133 -4.30 3.18 -0.33
N GLY A 134 -4.46 4.33 0.35
CA GLY A 134 -3.39 4.99 1.09
C GLY A 134 -2.76 4.09 2.15
N VAL A 135 -3.60 3.40 2.95
CA VAL A 135 -3.13 2.43 3.95
C VAL A 135 -2.38 1.27 3.29
N VAL A 136 -2.94 0.66 2.24
CA VAL A 136 -2.31 -0.45 1.53
C VAL A 136 -0.96 -0.04 0.94
N LEU A 137 -0.87 1.14 0.32
CA LEU A 137 0.38 1.65 -0.24
C LEU A 137 1.43 1.94 0.84
N THR A 138 1.04 2.61 1.92
CA THR A 138 1.94 2.89 3.05
C THR A 138 2.46 1.59 3.67
N CYS A 139 1.60 0.58 3.82
CA CYS A 139 1.98 -0.75 4.31
C CYS A 139 2.97 -1.47 3.38
N ASN A 140 2.95 -1.17 2.09
CA ASN A 140 3.91 -1.69 1.11
C ASN A 140 5.16 -0.82 0.97
N GLY A 141 5.36 0.14 1.87
CA GLY A 141 6.57 0.95 1.96
C GLY A 141 6.60 2.16 1.04
N PHE A 142 5.51 2.53 0.37
CA PHE A 142 5.46 3.72 -0.47
C PHE A 142 5.24 5.00 0.36
N ASN A 143 5.83 6.09 -0.08
CA ASN A 143 5.62 7.41 0.52
C ASN A 143 4.35 8.04 -0.07
N VAL A 144 3.24 7.98 0.68
CA VAL A 144 1.93 8.47 0.25
C VAL A 144 1.69 9.88 0.76
N ILE A 145 1.46 10.79 -0.17
CA ILE A 145 1.07 12.18 0.08
C ILE A 145 -0.42 12.28 -0.24
N ASP A 146 -1.26 12.15 0.79
CA ASP A 146 -2.71 12.22 0.67
C ASP A 146 -3.18 13.68 0.69
N LEU A 147 -3.77 14.14 -0.40
CA LEU A 147 -4.30 15.50 -0.55
C LEU A 147 -5.74 15.66 -0.04
N GLY A 148 -6.37 14.55 0.38
CA GLY A 148 -7.75 14.55 0.87
C GLY A 148 -8.80 14.42 -0.23
N VAL A 149 -9.92 15.11 -0.04
CA VAL A 149 -11.09 15.05 -0.93
C VAL A 149 -11.35 16.39 -1.61
N MET A 150 -12.17 16.38 -2.66
CA MET A 150 -12.54 17.58 -3.42
C MET A 150 -11.34 18.36 -3.97
N VAL A 151 -10.26 17.65 -4.30
CA VAL A 151 -8.98 18.29 -4.67
C VAL A 151 -9.04 18.80 -6.11
N PRO A 152 -8.82 20.11 -6.33
CA PRO A 152 -8.78 20.68 -7.67
C PRO A 152 -7.62 20.10 -8.52
N PRO A 153 -7.80 19.97 -9.83
CA PRO A 153 -6.73 19.49 -10.74
C PRO A 153 -5.42 20.27 -10.62
N GLU A 154 -5.50 21.58 -10.47
CA GLU A 154 -4.34 22.47 -10.34
C GLU A 154 -3.51 22.12 -9.09
N GLN A 155 -4.18 21.83 -7.98
CA GLN A 155 -3.52 21.47 -6.73
C GLN A 155 -2.86 20.09 -6.82
N ILE A 156 -3.48 19.12 -7.52
CA ILE A 156 -2.91 17.79 -7.76
C ILE A 156 -1.59 17.95 -8.54
N ILE A 157 -1.60 18.75 -9.61
CA ILE A 157 -0.46 18.99 -10.48
C ILE A 157 0.65 19.76 -9.77
N GLU A 158 0.29 20.80 -9.04
CA GLU A 158 1.25 21.58 -8.23
C GLU A 158 1.96 20.70 -7.21
N LYS A 159 1.18 19.87 -6.50
CA LYS A 159 1.74 18.94 -5.52
C LYS A 159 2.59 17.85 -6.17
N ALA A 160 2.18 17.31 -7.30
CA ALA A 160 2.98 16.34 -8.02
C ALA A 160 4.36 16.91 -8.42
N LYS A 161 4.41 18.19 -8.81
CA LYS A 161 5.67 18.89 -9.11
C LYS A 161 6.50 19.20 -7.88
N SER A 162 5.91 19.87 -6.88
CA SER A 162 6.64 20.37 -5.70
C SER A 162 7.23 19.24 -4.86
N GLU A 163 6.55 18.10 -4.83
CA GLU A 163 7.00 16.92 -4.09
C GLU A 163 7.92 15.99 -4.91
N ASN A 164 8.14 16.26 -6.21
CA ASN A 164 8.80 15.36 -7.13
C ASN A 164 8.16 13.96 -7.08
N ALA A 165 6.85 13.90 -7.26
CA ALA A 165 6.12 12.65 -7.20
C ALA A 165 6.48 11.72 -8.37
N ASP A 166 6.38 10.42 -8.13
CA ASP A 166 6.61 9.40 -9.15
C ASP A 166 5.30 8.94 -9.81
N ILE A 167 4.19 8.98 -9.07
CA ILE A 167 2.89 8.49 -9.51
C ILE A 167 1.78 9.37 -8.92
N VAL A 168 0.70 9.53 -9.67
CA VAL A 168 -0.54 10.19 -9.21
C VAL A 168 -1.66 9.16 -9.18
N CYS A 169 -2.32 9.00 -8.02
CA CYS A 169 -3.47 8.14 -7.83
C CYS A 169 -4.73 9.00 -7.62
N LEU A 170 -5.73 8.80 -8.46
CA LEU A 170 -7.00 9.53 -8.45
C LEU A 170 -8.14 8.61 -8.03
N SER A 171 -8.94 9.05 -7.07
CA SER A 171 -10.13 8.36 -6.59
C SER A 171 -11.40 9.16 -6.93
N GLY A 172 -12.47 8.45 -7.25
CA GLY A 172 -13.79 9.03 -7.46
C GLY A 172 -14.90 7.99 -7.41
N LEU A 173 -16.04 8.37 -6.83
CA LEU A 173 -17.19 7.48 -6.66
C LEU A 173 -18.40 7.87 -7.52
N ILE A 174 -18.49 9.14 -7.90
CA ILE A 174 -19.65 9.68 -8.62
C ILE A 174 -19.32 9.94 -10.11
N THR A 175 -20.33 9.95 -10.96
CA THR A 175 -20.10 10.14 -12.41
C THR A 175 -19.34 11.42 -12.77
N PRO A 176 -19.56 12.57 -12.11
CA PRO A 176 -18.76 13.78 -12.36
C PRO A 176 -17.26 13.60 -12.11
N SER A 177 -16.86 12.71 -11.21
CA SER A 177 -15.45 12.43 -10.91
C SER A 177 -14.68 11.94 -12.15
N LEU A 178 -15.35 11.24 -13.06
CA LEU A 178 -14.74 10.78 -14.32
C LEU A 178 -14.30 11.96 -15.20
N THR A 179 -15.07 13.04 -15.23
CA THR A 179 -14.73 14.26 -15.96
C THR A 179 -13.53 14.98 -15.32
N GLU A 180 -13.48 15.01 -14.00
CA GLU A 180 -12.34 15.58 -13.29
C GLU A 180 -11.05 14.79 -13.50
N MET A 181 -11.13 13.45 -13.55
CA MET A 181 -9.97 12.60 -13.91
C MET A 181 -9.48 12.87 -15.34
N GLN A 182 -10.38 13.11 -16.29
CA GLN A 182 -10.04 13.54 -17.64
C GLN A 182 -9.34 14.90 -17.63
N THR A 183 -9.82 15.84 -16.82
CA THR A 183 -9.23 17.18 -16.69
C THR A 183 -7.81 17.09 -16.16
N VAL A 184 -7.57 16.32 -15.08
CA VAL A 184 -6.21 16.09 -14.57
C VAL A 184 -5.32 15.49 -15.65
N SER A 185 -5.78 14.45 -16.36
CA SER A 185 -5.00 13.77 -17.41
C SER A 185 -4.64 14.70 -18.56
N LYS A 186 -5.53 15.62 -18.95
CA LYS A 186 -5.28 16.63 -19.96
C LYS A 186 -4.27 17.69 -19.52
N MET A 187 -4.33 18.12 -18.26
CA MET A 187 -3.47 19.16 -17.71
C MET A 187 -2.04 18.67 -17.40
N MET A 188 -1.83 17.37 -17.18
CA MET A 188 -0.51 16.82 -16.87
C MET A 188 0.54 17.16 -17.94
N PRO A 189 0.33 16.88 -19.25
CA PRO A 189 1.30 17.23 -20.29
C PRO A 189 1.46 18.75 -20.47
N GLU A 190 0.39 19.54 -20.29
CA GLU A 190 0.45 21.01 -20.33
C GLU A 190 1.37 21.56 -19.22
N ALA A 191 1.42 20.84 -18.10
CA ALA A 191 2.30 21.14 -16.98
C ALA A 191 3.72 20.58 -17.11
N GLY A 192 4.04 19.90 -18.22
CA GLY A 192 5.35 19.25 -18.47
C GLY A 192 5.56 17.97 -17.66
N LEU A 193 4.48 17.33 -17.15
CA LEU A 193 4.54 16.09 -16.41
C LEU A 193 4.24 14.89 -17.32
N SER A 194 4.96 13.78 -17.07
CA SER A 194 4.74 12.49 -17.75
C SER A 194 4.61 11.34 -16.75
N LEU A 195 4.21 11.64 -15.51
CA LEU A 195 4.05 10.66 -14.43
C LEU A 195 2.89 9.70 -14.75
N PRO A 196 3.00 8.42 -14.40
CA PRO A 196 1.87 7.50 -14.48
C PRO A 196 0.69 7.98 -13.63
N ILE A 197 -0.52 7.86 -14.16
CA ILE A 197 -1.77 8.12 -13.44
C ILE A 197 -2.46 6.78 -13.19
N ILE A 198 -2.86 6.53 -11.95
CA ILE A 198 -3.71 5.41 -11.59
C ILE A 198 -5.08 5.95 -11.22
N VAL A 199 -6.13 5.43 -11.82
CA VAL A 199 -7.51 5.80 -11.52
C VAL A 199 -8.24 4.64 -10.87
N GLY A 200 -9.03 4.93 -9.85
CA GLY A 200 -9.82 3.95 -9.12
C GLY A 200 -11.08 4.54 -8.52
N GLY A 201 -11.95 3.66 -8.09
CA GLY A 201 -13.26 4.00 -7.52
C GLY A 201 -14.42 3.35 -8.27
N ALA A 202 -15.60 3.26 -7.62
CA ALA A 202 -16.71 2.44 -8.11
C ALA A 202 -17.28 2.84 -9.47
N THR A 203 -17.09 4.08 -9.91
CA THR A 203 -17.53 4.57 -11.23
C THR A 203 -16.49 4.39 -12.32
N THR A 204 -15.25 4.09 -11.96
CA THR A 204 -14.17 3.88 -12.94
C THR A 204 -14.25 2.47 -13.54
N SER A 205 -13.77 2.31 -14.74
CA SER A 205 -13.61 1.02 -15.39
C SER A 205 -12.45 1.04 -16.37
N GLU A 206 -11.91 -0.12 -16.69
CA GLU A 206 -10.83 -0.25 -17.67
C GLU A 206 -11.27 0.29 -19.05
N LEU A 207 -12.50 -0.05 -19.47
CA LEU A 207 -13.07 0.43 -20.73
C LEU A 207 -13.19 1.97 -20.75
N HIS A 208 -13.74 2.58 -19.68
CA HIS A 208 -13.85 4.04 -19.63
C HIS A 208 -12.48 4.70 -19.62
N THR A 209 -11.53 4.15 -18.87
CA THR A 209 -10.15 4.62 -18.83
C THR A 209 -9.51 4.58 -20.22
N ALA A 210 -9.65 3.46 -20.92
CA ALA A 210 -9.12 3.31 -22.28
C ALA A 210 -9.76 4.27 -23.30
N LEU A 211 -11.08 4.47 -23.24
CA LEU A 211 -11.82 5.25 -24.24
C LEU A 211 -11.79 6.76 -23.98
N LYS A 212 -11.78 7.19 -22.72
CA LYS A 212 -12.08 8.58 -22.37
C LYS A 212 -10.96 9.31 -21.62
N ILE A 213 -10.12 8.59 -20.85
CA ILE A 213 -9.11 9.23 -20.02
C ILE A 213 -7.72 9.11 -20.68
N ALA A 214 -7.29 7.90 -20.99
CA ALA A 214 -5.95 7.65 -21.55
C ALA A 214 -5.65 8.40 -22.86
N PRO A 215 -6.60 8.60 -23.80
CA PRO A 215 -6.33 9.40 -25.02
C PRO A 215 -5.98 10.85 -24.75
N LEU A 216 -6.35 11.40 -23.59
CA LEU A 216 -6.04 12.78 -23.20
C LEU A 216 -4.62 12.92 -22.61
N TYR A 217 -3.92 11.78 -22.43
CA TYR A 217 -2.57 11.73 -21.87
C TYR A 217 -1.61 10.92 -22.76
N PRO A 218 -1.33 11.33 -24.01
CA PRO A 218 -0.57 10.55 -24.98
C PRO A 218 0.88 10.30 -24.57
N ASN A 219 1.50 11.27 -23.86
CA ASN A 219 2.89 11.22 -23.41
C ASN A 219 3.11 10.43 -22.10
N GLY A 220 2.04 9.99 -21.47
CA GLY A 220 2.08 9.22 -20.23
C GLY A 220 1.34 7.89 -20.34
N VAL A 221 0.93 7.38 -19.18
CA VAL A 221 0.07 6.21 -19.05
C VAL A 221 -0.99 6.44 -18.02
N VAL A 222 -2.22 6.04 -18.30
CA VAL A 222 -3.33 6.01 -17.32
C VAL A 222 -3.75 4.57 -17.13
N ILE A 223 -3.80 4.12 -15.89
CA ILE A 223 -4.07 2.72 -15.54
C ILE A 223 -5.30 2.67 -14.64
N HIS A 224 -6.23 1.77 -14.91
CA HIS A 224 -7.33 1.49 -14.02
C HIS A 224 -6.92 0.42 -12.99
N ALA A 225 -7.14 0.70 -11.71
CA ALA A 225 -6.99 -0.27 -10.63
C ALA A 225 -8.38 -0.72 -10.17
N ASN A 226 -8.70 -2.01 -10.32
CA ASN A 226 -10.00 -2.56 -9.96
C ASN A 226 -10.26 -2.55 -8.45
N ASP A 227 -9.19 -2.69 -7.66
CA ASP A 227 -9.26 -2.73 -6.20
C ASP A 227 -7.98 -2.17 -5.57
N ALA A 228 -8.03 -1.97 -4.25
CA ALA A 228 -6.92 -1.40 -3.50
C ALA A 228 -5.66 -2.31 -3.51
N ALA A 229 -5.84 -3.64 -3.56
CA ALA A 229 -4.74 -4.60 -3.48
C ALA A 229 -3.89 -4.64 -4.77
N GLN A 230 -4.45 -4.21 -5.90
CA GLN A 230 -3.71 -4.15 -7.16
C GLN A 230 -2.69 -2.99 -7.20
N ASN A 231 -2.95 -1.91 -6.47
CA ASN A 231 -2.12 -0.70 -6.54
C ASN A 231 -0.64 -0.96 -6.24
N PRO A 232 -0.23 -1.70 -5.18
CA PRO A 232 1.18 -1.95 -4.92
C PRO A 232 1.89 -2.68 -6.07
N VAL A 233 1.20 -3.64 -6.69
CA VAL A 233 1.76 -4.42 -7.81
C VAL A 233 1.95 -3.54 -9.04
N ILE A 234 0.95 -2.73 -9.39
CA ILE A 234 1.00 -1.78 -10.49
C ILE A 234 2.16 -0.79 -10.27
N ILE A 235 2.22 -0.19 -9.07
CA ILE A 235 3.21 0.81 -8.71
C ILE A 235 4.63 0.22 -8.72
N SER A 236 4.83 -0.97 -8.15
CA SER A 236 6.13 -1.63 -8.16
C SER A 236 6.63 -1.89 -9.59
N ARG A 237 5.75 -2.31 -10.51
CA ARG A 237 6.11 -2.50 -11.93
C ARG A 237 6.44 -1.19 -12.64
N LEU A 238 5.77 -0.09 -12.27
CA LEU A 238 6.00 1.25 -12.83
C LEU A 238 7.30 1.90 -12.32
N LEU A 239 7.69 1.61 -11.08
CA LEU A 239 8.89 2.18 -10.47
C LEU A 239 10.16 1.37 -10.76
N SER A 240 10.04 0.09 -11.09
CA SER A 240 11.19 -0.73 -11.47
C SER A 240 11.65 -0.42 -12.90
N PRO A 241 12.90 0.02 -13.09
CA PRO A 241 13.45 0.27 -14.43
C PRO A 241 13.37 -0.95 -15.35
N GLU A 242 13.46 -2.16 -14.78
CA GLU A 242 13.47 -3.41 -15.53
C GLU A 242 12.10 -3.77 -16.10
N THR A 243 11.02 -3.39 -15.43
CA THR A 243 9.65 -3.79 -15.80
C THR A 243 8.81 -2.66 -16.37
N ARG A 244 9.18 -1.40 -16.10
CA ARG A 244 8.39 -0.20 -16.43
C ARG A 244 7.98 -0.14 -17.90
N ASP A 245 8.95 -0.19 -18.81
CA ASP A 245 8.67 0.03 -20.23
C ASP A 245 7.85 -1.10 -20.85
N GLY A 246 8.14 -2.34 -20.43
CA GLY A 246 7.36 -3.51 -20.82
C GLY A 246 5.92 -3.41 -20.34
N PHE A 247 5.74 -3.02 -19.09
CA PHE A 247 4.42 -2.88 -18.47
C PHE A 247 3.59 -1.75 -19.10
N ILE A 248 4.19 -0.59 -19.35
CA ILE A 248 3.51 0.52 -20.03
C ILE A 248 3.06 0.10 -21.44
N ARG A 249 3.86 -0.68 -22.15
CA ARG A 249 3.51 -1.22 -23.47
C ARG A 249 2.33 -2.18 -23.38
N GLU A 250 2.36 -3.13 -22.45
CA GLU A 250 1.24 -4.05 -22.21
C GLU A 250 -0.08 -3.31 -21.98
N ILE A 251 -0.06 -2.27 -21.12
CA ILE A 251 -1.23 -1.45 -20.83
C ILE A 251 -1.74 -0.71 -22.06
N LYS A 252 -0.85 -0.07 -22.82
CA LYS A 252 -1.24 0.67 -24.05
C LYS A 252 -1.83 -0.26 -25.11
N GLU A 253 -1.24 -1.43 -25.33
CA GLU A 253 -1.77 -2.45 -26.24
C GLU A 253 -3.14 -2.99 -25.81
N SER A 254 -3.33 -3.24 -24.48
CA SER A 254 -4.62 -3.62 -23.94
C SER A 254 -5.68 -2.54 -24.18
N GLN A 255 -5.33 -1.29 -23.92
CA GLN A 255 -6.25 -0.17 -24.17
C GLN A 255 -6.57 0.05 -25.64
N GLU A 256 -5.64 -0.18 -26.53
CA GLU A 256 -5.90 -0.13 -27.99
C GLU A 256 -6.90 -1.21 -28.43
N LYS A 257 -6.75 -2.43 -27.92
CA LYS A 257 -7.72 -3.51 -28.17
C LYS A 257 -9.13 -3.20 -27.64
N LEU A 258 -9.24 -2.43 -26.57
CA LEU A 258 -10.54 -2.00 -26.04
C LEU A 258 -11.17 -0.84 -26.83
N ARG A 259 -10.37 -0.11 -27.65
CA ARG A 259 -10.83 0.99 -28.51
C ARG A 259 -11.30 0.52 -29.88
N GLY A 260 -10.70 -0.57 -30.40
CA GLY A 260 -10.99 -1.12 -31.74
C GLY A 260 -12.12 -2.05 -31.74
#